data_c2648cd657a8fce2de68e1a888e5216d
#
_entry.id   c2648cd657a8fce2de68e1a888e5216d
#
_cell.length_a   1.000
_cell.length_b   1.000
_cell.length_c   1.000
_cell.angle_alpha   90.00
_cell.angle_beta   90.00
_cell.angle_gamma   90.00
#
_symmetry.space_group_name_H-M   'P 1'
#
loop_
_entity.id
_entity.type
_entity.pdbx_description
1 polymer ?
#
loop_
_entity_poly.entity_id
_entity_poly.type
_entity_poly.pdbx_seq_one_letter_code
_entity_poly.pdbx_strand_id
1 'polypeptide(L)'
;MDITIDQISKIEGHAEISVTVRNGEVKDVELKINENKRFYTQAVRNKNFVGVPQLVSRICGTCSVAHLNCSIMALENGLGLQLSEQDKLLRELSMHGLMIRDHAMHLYFFCAPDELGADSVMELAKTNHDLVHEAFHVKGAGNNLSKLVLGRAVHGQFAQIGYYTNTPTPEAIAVVKKELQETRTMALNACELFYKSPFALKRTTHFVALSGGDFNYLDGEIHSTQGLCISPAMYRKHLEHIVKPYSQASAYALDKTDYMTGALARLNLNKKRLHKDTQRDAKQYLSVFPSNNIFHNNLAQAIEIVHGIDRSIEILDTTEFKPDTKPQITAAKSEGIGLLEAPRGNLYYLLSTDAQGAITFADIITPSSQNQNNMENDLRQVVSQNLDQSREKIEFEMEKLILAYDPCFSCASHFLKVKWRGQRPASTR
;
A
#
# COMPACT_ATOMS: atom_id res chain seq x y z
N MET A 1 -1.88 -31.72 14.67
CA MET A 1 -3.07 -30.86 14.55
C MET A 1 -2.93 -30.07 13.26
N ASP A 2 -3.98 -30.00 12.49
CA ASP A 2 -4.04 -29.15 11.31
C ASP A 2 -5.06 -28.04 11.61
N ILE A 3 -4.67 -26.78 11.37
CA ILE A 3 -5.50 -25.61 11.56
C ILE A 3 -5.70 -25.00 10.19
N THR A 4 -6.96 -24.75 9.81
CA THR A 4 -7.30 -24.07 8.56
C THR A 4 -8.30 -22.97 8.87
N ILE A 5 -8.01 -21.77 8.39
CA ILE A 5 -8.93 -20.64 8.32
C ILE A 5 -9.31 -20.51 6.85
N ASP A 6 -10.52 -20.92 6.48
CA ASP A 6 -10.97 -20.97 5.09
C ASP A 6 -11.18 -19.59 4.49
N GLN A 7 -11.49 -18.59 5.32
CA GLN A 7 -11.66 -17.21 4.89
C GLN A 7 -11.27 -16.24 6.01
N ILE A 8 -10.25 -15.42 5.75
CA ILE A 8 -9.85 -14.34 6.64
C ILE A 8 -10.83 -13.18 6.49
N SER A 9 -11.34 -12.66 7.61
CA SER A 9 -12.25 -11.52 7.64
C SER A 9 -11.51 -10.17 7.69
N LYS A 10 -12.21 -9.06 7.43
CA LYS A 10 -11.71 -7.68 7.57
C LYS A 10 -10.45 -7.37 6.76
N ILE A 11 -10.26 -8.01 5.62
CA ILE A 11 -9.14 -7.78 4.69
C ILE A 11 -9.67 -7.40 3.31
N GLU A 12 -8.80 -6.82 2.47
CA GLU A 12 -9.11 -6.60 1.06
C GLU A 12 -8.74 -7.84 0.25
N GLY A 13 -9.73 -8.46 -0.40
CA GLY A 13 -9.58 -9.71 -1.18
C GLY A 13 -9.83 -10.97 -0.35
N HIS A 14 -9.46 -12.13 -0.90
CA HIS A 14 -9.72 -13.44 -0.31
C HIS A 14 -8.43 -14.21 -0.08
N ALA A 15 -8.27 -14.74 1.13
CA ALA A 15 -7.16 -15.62 1.48
C ALA A 15 -7.60 -16.67 2.50
N GLU A 16 -6.87 -17.78 2.50
CA GLU A 16 -6.96 -18.90 3.41
C GLU A 16 -5.61 -19.07 4.12
N ILE A 17 -5.63 -19.43 5.39
CA ILE A 17 -4.42 -19.85 6.11
C ILE A 17 -4.49 -21.35 6.40
N SER A 18 -3.43 -22.07 6.11
CA SER A 18 -3.27 -23.47 6.45
C SER A 18 -1.99 -23.66 7.27
N VAL A 19 -2.12 -24.28 8.46
CA VAL A 19 -0.99 -24.56 9.34
C VAL A 19 -0.98 -26.02 9.71
N THR A 20 0.16 -26.67 9.53
CA THR A 20 0.39 -28.07 9.92
C THR A 20 1.28 -28.14 11.16
N VAL A 21 0.75 -28.73 12.23
CA VAL A 21 1.49 -28.98 13.48
C VAL A 21 1.68 -30.49 13.68
N ARG A 22 2.91 -30.94 13.90
CA ARG A 22 3.27 -32.33 14.18
C ARG A 22 4.23 -32.38 15.36
N ASN A 23 3.98 -33.26 16.32
CA ASN A 23 4.79 -33.45 17.51
C ASN A 23 5.07 -32.18 18.32
N GLY A 24 4.06 -31.26 18.40
CA GLY A 24 4.21 -30.00 19.12
C GLY A 24 5.04 -28.93 18.40
N GLU A 25 5.31 -29.11 17.11
CA GLU A 25 6.06 -28.14 16.29
C GLU A 25 5.28 -27.75 15.06
N VAL A 26 5.35 -26.48 14.69
CA VAL A 26 4.81 -25.95 13.43
C VAL A 26 5.71 -26.41 12.27
N LYS A 27 5.22 -27.31 11.43
CA LYS A 27 5.97 -27.85 10.29
C LYS A 27 5.78 -27.01 9.04
N ASP A 28 4.56 -26.57 8.77
CA ASP A 28 4.25 -25.79 7.56
C ASP A 28 3.22 -24.71 7.85
N VAL A 29 3.36 -23.58 7.12
CA VAL A 29 2.44 -22.45 7.13
C VAL A 29 2.28 -21.97 5.70
N GLU A 30 1.06 -21.96 5.21
CA GLU A 30 0.71 -21.50 3.88
C GLU A 30 -0.35 -20.38 3.97
N LEU A 31 -0.01 -19.19 3.50
CA LEU A 31 -0.97 -18.11 3.24
C LEU A 31 -1.41 -18.21 1.78
N LYS A 32 -2.58 -18.77 1.56
CA LYS A 32 -3.12 -19.04 0.23
C LYS A 32 -3.98 -17.87 -0.22
N ILE A 33 -3.47 -17.06 -1.13
CA ILE A 33 -4.25 -16.00 -1.74
C ILE A 33 -5.10 -16.61 -2.85
N ASN A 34 -6.42 -16.60 -2.67
CA ASN A 34 -7.41 -17.29 -3.51
C ASN A 34 -8.18 -16.32 -4.44
N GLU A 35 -7.73 -15.07 -4.52
CA GLU A 35 -8.34 -14.06 -5.39
C GLU A 35 -8.28 -14.45 -6.88
N ASN A 36 -9.30 -14.04 -7.63
CA ASN A 36 -9.33 -14.27 -9.06
C ASN A 36 -8.21 -13.54 -9.80
N LYS A 37 -7.42 -14.26 -10.59
CA LYS A 37 -6.37 -13.68 -11.43
C LYS A 37 -6.97 -12.83 -12.53
N ARG A 38 -6.65 -11.54 -12.55
CA ARG A 38 -7.12 -10.60 -13.57
C ARG A 38 -6.12 -10.33 -14.69
N PHE A 39 -4.92 -10.93 -14.63
CA PHE A 39 -3.87 -10.89 -15.66
C PHE A 39 -3.54 -9.47 -16.19
N TYR A 40 -3.50 -8.47 -15.35
CA TYR A 40 -3.31 -7.07 -15.78
C TYR A 40 -2.04 -6.86 -16.60
N THR A 41 -0.94 -7.54 -16.30
CA THR A 41 0.30 -7.49 -17.10
C THR A 41 0.11 -7.96 -18.55
N GLN A 42 -0.88 -8.82 -18.79
CA GLN A 42 -1.28 -9.25 -20.14
C GLN A 42 -2.37 -8.36 -20.72
N ALA A 43 -3.32 -7.91 -19.88
CA ALA A 43 -4.44 -7.08 -20.30
C ALA A 43 -3.99 -5.71 -20.85
N VAL A 44 -2.87 -5.17 -20.40
CA VAL A 44 -2.31 -3.90 -20.88
C VAL A 44 -1.52 -4.06 -22.21
N ARG A 45 -1.09 -5.28 -22.57
CA ARG A 45 -0.34 -5.49 -23.81
C ARG A 45 -1.15 -5.10 -25.04
N ASN A 46 -0.49 -4.51 -26.01
CA ASN A 46 -1.07 -3.95 -27.25
C ASN A 46 -2.13 -2.85 -27.00
N LYS A 47 -2.27 -2.34 -25.77
CA LYS A 47 -3.09 -1.15 -25.49
C LYS A 47 -2.27 0.10 -25.71
N ASN A 48 -2.94 1.16 -26.17
CA ASN A 48 -2.31 2.48 -26.25
C ASN A 48 -1.97 2.97 -24.85
N PHE A 49 -0.75 3.48 -24.66
CA PHE A 49 -0.20 3.90 -23.38
C PHE A 49 -1.08 4.93 -22.66
N VAL A 50 -1.78 5.80 -23.39
CA VAL A 50 -2.65 6.85 -22.80
C VAL A 50 -3.77 6.26 -21.94
N GLY A 51 -4.33 5.12 -22.31
CA GLY A 51 -5.42 4.46 -21.59
C GLY A 51 -4.97 3.54 -20.45
N VAL A 52 -3.68 3.19 -20.40
CA VAL A 52 -3.16 2.19 -19.45
C VAL A 52 -3.30 2.62 -17.98
N PRO A 53 -3.01 3.88 -17.58
CA PRO A 53 -3.18 4.28 -16.18
C PRO A 53 -4.60 4.10 -15.65
N GLN A 54 -5.61 4.42 -16.45
CA GLN A 54 -7.00 4.20 -16.07
C GLN A 54 -7.37 2.72 -15.99
N LEU A 55 -6.77 1.87 -16.84
CA LEU A 55 -6.98 0.43 -16.80
C LEU A 55 -6.36 -0.19 -15.54
N VAL A 56 -5.09 0.10 -15.24
CA VAL A 56 -4.40 -0.48 -14.09
C VAL A 56 -4.88 0.08 -12.75
N SER A 57 -5.48 1.28 -12.73
CA SER A 57 -6.16 1.79 -11.53
C SER A 57 -7.29 0.87 -11.06
N ARG A 58 -7.80 -0.03 -11.94
CA ARG A 58 -8.85 -1.03 -11.64
C ARG A 58 -8.31 -2.32 -11.01
N ILE A 59 -7.00 -2.44 -10.82
CA ILE A 59 -6.40 -3.57 -10.09
C ILE A 59 -7.00 -3.66 -8.68
N CYS A 60 -7.18 -2.50 -8.03
CA CYS A 60 -7.79 -2.44 -6.72
C CYS A 60 -8.55 -1.12 -6.53
N GLY A 61 -9.71 -1.19 -5.86
CA GLY A 61 -10.49 0.01 -5.54
C GLY A 61 -9.82 0.87 -4.48
N THR A 62 -9.33 0.27 -3.40
CA THR A 62 -8.76 0.99 -2.26
C THR A 62 -7.48 1.74 -2.63
N CYS A 63 -6.52 1.09 -3.30
CA CYS A 63 -5.23 1.69 -3.69
C CYS A 63 -5.19 2.17 -5.16
N SER A 64 -6.35 2.43 -5.79
CA SER A 64 -6.46 2.83 -7.20
C SER A 64 -5.60 4.03 -7.58
N VAL A 65 -5.44 5.01 -6.68
CA VAL A 65 -4.63 6.22 -6.89
C VAL A 65 -3.15 5.89 -6.97
N ALA A 66 -2.67 4.95 -6.15
CA ALA A 66 -1.27 4.50 -6.21
C ALA A 66 -0.97 3.82 -7.56
N HIS A 67 -1.84 2.90 -8.02
CA HIS A 67 -1.69 2.26 -9.33
C HIS A 67 -1.75 3.27 -10.48
N LEU A 68 -2.66 4.25 -10.41
CA LEU A 68 -2.78 5.34 -11.38
C LEU A 68 -1.46 6.12 -11.47
N ASN A 69 -1.00 6.67 -10.34
CA ASN A 69 0.21 7.49 -10.30
C ASN A 69 1.47 6.71 -10.66
N CYS A 70 1.64 5.48 -10.15
CA CYS A 70 2.82 4.67 -10.44
C CYS A 70 2.95 4.34 -11.93
N SER A 71 1.85 4.01 -12.59
CA SER A 71 1.84 3.76 -14.04
C SER A 71 2.06 5.03 -14.87
N ILE A 72 1.52 6.17 -14.43
CA ILE A 72 1.79 7.47 -15.04
C ILE A 72 3.29 7.80 -14.92
N MET A 73 3.87 7.69 -13.72
CA MET A 73 5.30 7.92 -13.49
C MET A 73 6.19 7.03 -14.38
N ALA A 74 5.83 5.74 -14.53
CA ALA A 74 6.56 4.85 -15.43
C ALA A 74 6.55 5.34 -16.88
N LEU A 75 5.40 5.79 -17.37
CA LEU A 75 5.28 6.31 -18.74
C LEU A 75 6.00 7.65 -18.90
N GLU A 76 5.90 8.55 -17.93
CA GLU A 76 6.60 9.84 -17.92
C GLU A 76 8.11 9.65 -17.95
N ASN A 77 8.65 8.78 -17.10
CA ASN A 77 10.07 8.48 -17.04
C ASN A 77 10.56 7.85 -18.37
N GLY A 78 9.77 6.93 -18.95
CA GLY A 78 10.09 6.32 -20.24
C GLY A 78 10.09 7.31 -21.41
N LEU A 79 9.17 8.27 -21.39
CA LEU A 79 9.04 9.30 -22.43
C LEU A 79 9.90 10.55 -22.16
N GLY A 80 10.61 10.62 -21.03
CA GLY A 80 11.43 11.77 -20.64
C GLY A 80 10.62 13.03 -20.35
N LEU A 81 9.35 12.90 -19.91
CA LEU A 81 8.49 14.04 -19.61
C LEU A 81 8.85 14.61 -18.24
N GLN A 82 8.83 15.95 -18.15
CA GLN A 82 9.00 16.67 -16.90
C GLN A 82 7.66 17.29 -16.49
N LEU A 83 7.28 17.09 -15.25
CA LEU A 83 6.11 17.72 -14.65
C LEU A 83 6.40 19.16 -14.24
N SER A 84 5.40 20.03 -14.31
CA SER A 84 5.43 21.32 -13.62
C SER A 84 5.50 21.11 -12.10
N GLU A 85 6.01 22.10 -11.37
CA GLU A 85 6.04 22.04 -9.89
C GLU A 85 4.63 21.92 -9.32
N GLN A 86 3.65 22.58 -9.92
CA GLN A 86 2.25 22.47 -9.55
C GLN A 86 1.71 21.03 -9.71
N ASP A 87 2.00 20.39 -10.85
CA ASP A 87 1.54 19.00 -11.09
C ASP A 87 2.19 18.00 -10.14
N LYS A 88 3.45 18.24 -9.72
CA LYS A 88 4.11 17.45 -8.66
C LYS A 88 3.37 17.60 -7.34
N LEU A 89 2.99 18.82 -6.95
CA LEU A 89 2.23 19.07 -5.71
C LEU A 89 0.81 18.47 -5.78
N LEU A 90 0.14 18.53 -6.92
CA LEU A 90 -1.15 17.86 -7.12
C LEU A 90 -1.02 16.34 -6.98
N ARG A 91 0.05 15.75 -7.52
CA ARG A 91 0.35 14.32 -7.34
C ARG A 91 0.60 13.97 -5.88
N GLU A 92 1.37 14.79 -5.17
CA GLU A 92 1.63 14.63 -3.73
C GLU A 92 0.32 14.68 -2.93
N LEU A 93 -0.52 15.70 -3.15
CA LEU A 93 -1.85 15.80 -2.54
C LEU A 93 -2.74 14.59 -2.83
N SER A 94 -2.69 14.04 -4.05
CA SER A 94 -3.44 12.85 -4.42
C SER A 94 -3.01 11.62 -3.60
N MET A 95 -1.71 11.49 -3.32
CA MET A 95 -1.18 10.43 -2.47
C MET A 95 -1.55 10.64 -1.00
N HIS A 96 -1.48 11.86 -0.49
CA HIS A 96 -1.94 12.14 0.89
C HIS A 96 -3.44 11.84 1.05
N GLY A 97 -4.27 12.22 0.09
CA GLY A 97 -5.70 11.86 0.10
C GLY A 97 -5.93 10.35 0.11
N LEU A 98 -5.14 9.60 -0.66
CA LEU A 98 -5.14 8.14 -0.62
C LEU A 98 -4.73 7.61 0.75
N MET A 99 -3.59 8.05 1.30
CA MET A 99 -3.07 7.55 2.58
C MET A 99 -4.05 7.81 3.73
N ILE A 100 -4.59 9.03 3.84
CA ILE A 100 -5.56 9.39 4.88
C ILE A 100 -6.78 8.47 4.81
N ARG A 101 -7.42 8.30 3.63
CA ARG A 101 -8.65 7.52 3.52
C ARG A 101 -8.44 6.02 3.68
N ASP A 102 -7.33 5.48 3.17
CA ASP A 102 -7.05 4.03 3.16
C ASP A 102 -6.61 3.56 4.53
N HIS A 103 -5.69 4.29 5.18
CA HIS A 103 -5.31 4.02 6.55
C HIS A 103 -6.48 4.20 7.53
N ALA A 104 -7.31 5.24 7.36
CA ALA A 104 -8.52 5.38 8.18
C ALA A 104 -9.48 4.20 7.99
N MET A 105 -9.64 3.71 6.75
CA MET A 105 -10.45 2.50 6.49
C MET A 105 -9.91 1.30 7.26
N HIS A 106 -8.62 1.03 7.16
CA HIS A 106 -7.97 -0.08 7.83
C HIS A 106 -8.05 0.04 9.36
N LEU A 107 -7.60 1.17 9.90
CA LEU A 107 -7.48 1.35 11.34
C LEU A 107 -8.83 1.33 12.06
N TYR A 108 -9.78 2.13 11.59
CA TYR A 108 -11.05 2.30 12.31
C TYR A 108 -12.06 1.18 12.02
N PHE A 109 -12.10 0.66 10.78
CA PHE A 109 -13.13 -0.31 10.41
C PHE A 109 -12.68 -1.77 10.55
N PHE A 110 -11.37 -2.03 10.47
CA PHE A 110 -10.85 -3.39 10.55
C PHE A 110 -10.11 -3.66 11.86
N CYS A 111 -9.22 -2.77 12.31
CA CYS A 111 -8.39 -3.01 13.49
C CYS A 111 -9.02 -2.54 14.81
N ALA A 112 -9.67 -1.37 14.87
CA ALA A 112 -10.22 -0.83 16.11
C ALA A 112 -11.26 -1.74 16.76
N PRO A 113 -12.11 -2.49 16.04
CA PRO A 113 -12.98 -3.48 16.70
C PRO A 113 -12.20 -4.50 17.54
N ASP A 114 -11.11 -5.08 17.01
CA ASP A 114 -10.31 -6.07 17.74
C ASP A 114 -9.58 -5.47 18.95
N GLU A 115 -9.13 -4.20 18.84
CA GLU A 115 -8.51 -3.46 19.96
C GLU A 115 -9.50 -3.22 21.12
N LEU A 116 -10.78 -3.09 20.81
CA LEU A 116 -11.84 -2.74 21.76
C LEU A 116 -12.77 -3.91 22.09
N GLY A 117 -12.45 -5.13 21.62
CA GLY A 117 -13.19 -6.36 21.93
C GLY A 117 -14.57 -6.43 21.26
N ALA A 118 -14.73 -5.84 20.08
CA ALA A 118 -15.95 -5.90 19.29
C ALA A 118 -15.74 -6.74 18.01
N ASP A 119 -16.76 -7.47 17.57
CA ASP A 119 -16.68 -8.28 16.34
C ASP A 119 -16.67 -7.43 15.05
N SER A 120 -17.22 -6.23 15.11
CA SER A 120 -17.33 -5.35 13.95
C SER A 120 -17.48 -3.88 14.33
N VAL A 121 -17.23 -2.97 13.37
CA VAL A 121 -17.49 -1.54 13.53
C VAL A 121 -18.96 -1.24 13.84
N MET A 122 -19.90 -2.07 13.38
CA MET A 122 -21.34 -1.90 13.66
C MET A 122 -21.67 -2.20 15.13
N GLU A 123 -20.97 -3.16 15.72
CA GLU A 123 -21.06 -3.43 17.15
C GLU A 123 -20.37 -2.32 17.95
N LEU A 124 -19.17 -1.93 17.52
CA LEU A 124 -18.42 -0.82 18.11
C LEU A 124 -19.23 0.47 18.12
N ALA A 125 -20.07 0.72 17.12
CA ALA A 125 -20.95 1.90 17.07
C ALA A 125 -21.96 1.98 18.23
N LYS A 126 -22.29 0.85 18.89
CA LYS A 126 -23.21 0.81 20.03
C LYS A 126 -22.54 1.25 21.33
N THR A 127 -21.24 1.04 21.46
CA THR A 127 -20.46 1.28 22.69
C THR A 127 -19.50 2.45 22.57
N ASN A 128 -19.04 2.78 21.37
CA ASN A 128 -18.04 3.80 21.06
C ASN A 128 -18.47 4.66 19.87
N HIS A 129 -19.66 5.28 19.96
CA HIS A 129 -20.26 6.09 18.89
C HIS A 129 -19.30 7.18 18.39
N ASP A 130 -18.61 7.87 19.29
CA ASP A 130 -17.70 8.97 18.93
C ASP A 130 -16.52 8.50 18.07
N LEU A 131 -15.94 7.34 18.39
CA LEU A 131 -14.85 6.76 17.58
C LEU A 131 -15.32 6.40 16.16
N VAL A 132 -16.54 5.87 16.03
CA VAL A 132 -17.12 5.57 14.71
C VAL A 132 -17.42 6.86 13.94
N HIS A 133 -17.88 7.91 14.62
CA HIS A 133 -18.04 9.24 14.03
C HIS A 133 -16.69 9.79 13.53
N GLU A 134 -15.62 9.74 14.34
CA GLU A 134 -14.26 10.12 13.93
C GLU A 134 -13.81 9.34 12.70
N ALA A 135 -14.06 8.02 12.65
CA ALA A 135 -13.72 7.15 11.51
C ALA A 135 -14.28 7.67 10.18
N PHE A 136 -15.56 8.05 10.17
CA PHE A 136 -16.21 8.59 8.98
C PHE A 136 -15.67 9.95 8.59
N HIS A 137 -15.36 10.82 9.56
CA HIS A 137 -14.80 12.15 9.31
C HIS A 137 -13.39 12.08 8.74
N VAL A 138 -12.48 11.33 9.36
CA VAL A 138 -11.09 11.18 8.88
C VAL A 138 -11.07 10.56 7.49
N LYS A 139 -11.82 9.47 7.27
CA LYS A 139 -11.94 8.84 5.94
C LYS A 139 -12.58 9.80 4.93
N GLY A 140 -13.58 10.57 5.36
CA GLY A 140 -14.27 11.59 4.55
C GLY A 140 -13.33 12.67 4.08
N ALA A 141 -12.49 13.24 4.94
CA ALA A 141 -11.50 14.26 4.61
C ALA A 141 -10.50 13.77 3.56
N GLY A 142 -9.97 12.54 3.69
CA GLY A 142 -9.11 11.93 2.67
C GLY A 142 -9.83 11.71 1.33
N ASN A 143 -11.10 11.31 1.36
CA ASN A 143 -11.92 11.19 0.15
C ASN A 143 -12.11 12.55 -0.54
N ASN A 144 -12.38 13.62 0.23
CA ASN A 144 -12.64 14.94 -0.31
C ASN A 144 -11.35 15.59 -0.85
N LEU A 145 -10.20 15.37 -0.19
CA LEU A 145 -8.90 15.75 -0.75
C LEU A 145 -8.63 15.03 -2.07
N SER A 146 -8.89 13.72 -2.14
CA SER A 146 -8.75 12.96 -3.40
C SER A 146 -9.69 13.47 -4.48
N LYS A 147 -10.95 13.82 -4.15
CA LYS A 147 -11.91 14.40 -5.10
C LYS A 147 -11.48 15.78 -5.61
N LEU A 148 -10.94 16.62 -4.73
CA LEU A 148 -10.43 17.95 -5.09
C LEU A 148 -9.39 17.85 -6.21
N VAL A 149 -8.46 16.89 -6.09
CA VAL A 149 -7.30 16.77 -6.99
C VAL A 149 -7.58 15.85 -8.18
N LEU A 150 -8.39 14.80 -8.00
CA LEU A 150 -8.57 13.75 -8.99
C LEU A 150 -10.00 13.66 -9.57
N GLY A 151 -10.94 14.46 -9.08
CA GLY A 151 -12.36 14.43 -9.45
C GLY A 151 -13.14 13.31 -8.80
N ARG A 152 -12.48 12.28 -8.30
CA ARG A 152 -13.06 11.13 -7.60
C ARG A 152 -12.13 10.65 -6.50
N ALA A 153 -12.70 10.12 -5.42
CA ALA A 153 -11.93 9.50 -4.36
C ALA A 153 -11.27 8.18 -4.82
N VAL A 154 -11.92 7.44 -5.70
CA VAL A 154 -11.48 6.16 -6.26
C VAL A 154 -11.52 6.24 -7.79
N HIS A 155 -10.50 5.69 -8.46
CA HIS A 155 -10.36 5.74 -9.91
C HIS A 155 -10.41 7.19 -10.45
N GLY A 156 -9.50 8.02 -9.94
CA GLY A 156 -9.36 9.43 -10.31
C GLY A 156 -9.20 9.65 -11.81
N GLN A 157 -9.75 10.75 -12.32
CA GLN A 157 -9.79 11.02 -13.77
C GLN A 157 -8.94 12.22 -14.18
N PHE A 158 -8.58 13.12 -13.25
CA PHE A 158 -7.88 14.36 -13.60
C PHE A 158 -6.38 14.18 -13.80
N ALA A 159 -5.76 13.20 -13.14
CA ALA A 159 -4.35 12.87 -13.38
C ALA A 159 -4.18 12.19 -14.74
N GLN A 160 -3.35 12.76 -15.56
CA GLN A 160 -2.96 12.29 -16.89
C GLN A 160 -1.43 12.18 -16.97
N ILE A 161 -0.92 11.59 -18.04
CA ILE A 161 0.52 11.54 -18.30
C ILE A 161 1.01 12.97 -18.54
N GLY A 162 1.90 13.46 -17.69
CA GLY A 162 2.54 14.76 -17.81
C GLY A 162 1.72 15.97 -17.36
N TYR A 163 0.46 15.84 -16.90
CA TYR A 163 -0.36 16.98 -16.47
C TYR A 163 -1.61 16.58 -15.69
N TYR A 164 -2.26 17.57 -15.07
CA TYR A 164 -3.60 17.45 -14.49
C TYR A 164 -4.63 18.20 -15.32
N THR A 165 -5.82 17.59 -15.55
CA THR A 165 -6.88 18.19 -16.39
C THR A 165 -7.71 19.23 -15.66
N ASN A 166 -7.59 19.34 -14.35
CA ASN A 166 -8.37 20.26 -13.52
C ASN A 166 -7.48 20.94 -12.50
N THR A 167 -7.75 22.22 -12.29
CA THR A 167 -7.09 23.04 -11.27
C THR A 167 -8.08 23.28 -10.11
N PRO A 168 -7.73 22.99 -8.86
CA PRO A 168 -8.58 23.27 -7.72
C PRO A 168 -8.90 24.75 -7.58
N THR A 169 -10.17 25.10 -7.30
CA THR A 169 -10.56 26.49 -7.05
C THR A 169 -10.28 26.90 -5.61
N PRO A 170 -10.06 28.21 -5.32
CA PRO A 170 -9.83 28.68 -3.95
C PRO A 170 -10.95 28.29 -2.98
N GLU A 171 -12.21 28.32 -3.42
CA GLU A 171 -13.38 27.96 -2.60
C GLU A 171 -13.36 26.47 -2.25
N ALA A 172 -13.07 25.61 -3.22
CA ALA A 172 -12.97 24.17 -3.00
C ALA A 172 -11.78 23.81 -2.08
N ILE A 173 -10.65 24.50 -2.24
CA ILE A 173 -9.49 24.39 -1.36
C ILE A 173 -9.86 24.77 0.06
N ALA A 174 -10.56 25.90 0.29
CA ALA A 174 -10.94 26.35 1.61
C ALA A 174 -11.82 25.33 2.35
N VAL A 175 -12.76 24.69 1.65
CA VAL A 175 -13.63 23.66 2.22
C VAL A 175 -12.81 22.44 2.65
N VAL A 176 -11.98 21.89 1.75
CA VAL A 176 -11.18 20.67 2.05
C VAL A 176 -10.16 20.96 3.15
N LYS A 177 -9.51 22.13 3.13
CA LYS A 177 -8.57 22.51 4.18
C LYS A 177 -9.24 22.56 5.56
N LYS A 178 -10.45 23.14 5.65
CA LYS A 178 -11.22 23.17 6.91
C LYS A 178 -11.52 21.75 7.41
N GLU A 179 -11.97 20.85 6.54
CA GLU A 179 -12.23 19.44 6.90
C GLU A 179 -10.96 18.74 7.42
N LEU A 180 -9.81 18.94 6.77
CA LEU A 180 -8.53 18.40 7.23
C LEU A 180 -8.15 18.95 8.61
N GLN A 181 -8.32 20.24 8.86
CA GLN A 181 -8.05 20.86 10.15
C GLN A 181 -8.95 20.29 11.28
N GLU A 182 -10.24 20.10 11.00
CA GLU A 182 -11.21 19.53 11.95
C GLU A 182 -10.91 18.06 12.29
N THR A 183 -10.36 17.29 11.33
CA THR A 183 -10.07 15.86 11.52
C THR A 183 -8.69 15.58 12.15
N ARG A 184 -7.82 16.58 12.24
CA ARG A 184 -6.45 16.40 12.76
C ARG A 184 -6.39 15.83 14.16
N THR A 185 -7.22 16.33 15.07
CA THR A 185 -7.30 15.84 16.47
C THR A 185 -7.82 14.40 16.51
N MET A 186 -8.79 14.07 15.66
CA MET A 186 -9.31 12.70 15.53
C MET A 186 -8.22 11.72 15.09
N ALA A 187 -7.35 12.13 14.18
CA ALA A 187 -6.18 11.33 13.76
C ALA A 187 -5.17 11.13 14.91
N LEU A 188 -4.97 12.12 15.78
CA LEU A 188 -4.15 11.97 16.98
C LEU A 188 -4.79 11.03 18.00
N ASN A 189 -6.13 10.99 18.11
CA ASN A 189 -6.85 10.02 18.94
C ASN A 189 -6.60 8.58 18.44
N ALA A 190 -6.54 8.37 17.12
CA ALA A 190 -6.15 7.07 16.58
C ALA A 190 -4.70 6.70 16.95
N CYS A 191 -3.77 7.66 16.94
CA CYS A 191 -2.40 7.40 17.42
C CYS A 191 -2.39 6.93 18.86
N GLU A 192 -3.18 7.56 19.74
CA GLU A 192 -3.28 7.18 21.15
C GLU A 192 -3.88 5.78 21.33
N LEU A 193 -4.93 5.44 20.56
CA LEU A 193 -5.56 4.12 20.57
C LEU A 193 -4.53 3.02 20.25
N PHE A 194 -3.84 3.13 19.14
CA PHE A 194 -2.89 2.09 18.68
C PHE A 194 -1.55 2.13 19.43
N TYR A 195 -1.19 3.25 20.05
CA TYR A 195 -0.05 3.31 20.97
C TYR A 195 -0.30 2.52 22.26
N LYS A 196 -1.53 2.48 22.74
CA LYS A 196 -1.96 1.72 23.92
C LYS A 196 -2.30 0.26 23.63
N SER A 197 -2.22 -0.17 22.38
CA SER A 197 -2.51 -1.55 21.99
C SER A 197 -1.71 -2.55 22.84
N PRO A 198 -2.35 -3.55 23.45
CA PRO A 198 -1.67 -4.60 24.18
C PRO A 198 -1.03 -5.65 23.26
N PHE A 199 -1.30 -5.58 21.95
CA PHE A 199 -0.87 -6.60 21.01
C PHE A 199 0.60 -6.45 20.66
N ALA A 200 1.33 -7.55 20.72
CA ALA A 200 2.75 -7.56 20.43
C ALA A 200 3.20 -8.89 19.81
N LEU A 201 3.86 -8.79 18.68
CA LEU A 201 4.68 -9.84 18.10
C LEU A 201 5.97 -9.20 17.62
N LYS A 202 7.09 -9.57 18.25
CA LYS A 202 8.41 -9.04 17.91
C LYS A 202 9.23 -10.12 17.21
N ARG A 203 9.61 -9.84 15.98
CA ARG A 203 10.56 -10.65 15.20
C ARG A 203 11.54 -9.73 14.50
N THR A 204 12.82 -10.06 14.53
CA THR A 204 13.81 -9.32 13.75
C THR A 204 13.42 -9.36 12.27
N THR A 205 13.12 -8.19 11.72
CA THR A 205 12.59 -8.04 10.36
C THR A 205 13.49 -7.09 9.57
N HIS A 206 13.72 -7.43 8.30
CA HIS A 206 14.38 -6.58 7.33
C HIS A 206 13.34 -5.63 6.74
N PHE A 207 13.43 -4.34 7.05
CA PHE A 207 12.50 -3.33 6.55
C PHE A 207 13.08 -2.62 5.34
N VAL A 208 12.20 -2.34 4.35
CA VAL A 208 12.54 -1.69 3.09
C VAL A 208 11.51 -0.62 2.75
N ALA A 209 11.97 0.60 2.46
CA ALA A 209 11.10 1.71 2.07
C ALA A 209 11.82 2.69 1.14
N LEU A 210 11.02 3.46 0.41
CA LEU A 210 11.49 4.64 -0.30
C LEU A 210 11.90 5.72 0.70
N SER A 211 13.02 6.40 0.43
CA SER A 211 13.61 7.38 1.33
C SER A 211 14.20 8.54 0.53
N GLY A 212 13.63 9.71 0.66
CA GLY A 212 14.04 10.96 -0.01
C GLY A 212 14.49 12.04 0.96
N GLY A 213 14.46 13.30 0.54
CA GLY A 213 14.75 14.46 1.38
C GLY A 213 13.74 14.63 2.51
N ASP A 214 12.46 14.66 2.14
CA ASP A 214 11.32 14.75 3.04
C ASP A 214 10.61 13.40 3.17
N PHE A 215 9.65 13.31 4.10
CA PHE A 215 8.76 12.15 4.17
C PHE A 215 7.70 12.30 3.08
N ASN A 216 7.94 11.65 1.95
CA ASN A 216 7.01 11.61 0.84
C ASN A 216 6.84 10.18 0.32
N TYR A 217 5.91 9.99 -0.59
CA TYR A 217 5.55 8.68 -1.12
C TYR A 217 5.99 8.49 -2.58
N LEU A 218 6.63 9.48 -3.19
CA LEU A 218 6.82 9.57 -4.65
C LEU A 218 8.28 9.53 -5.08
N ASP A 219 9.19 10.09 -4.26
CA ASP A 219 10.57 10.34 -4.64
C ASP A 219 11.56 9.77 -3.62
N GLY A 220 12.73 9.37 -4.10
CA GLY A 220 13.83 8.91 -3.27
C GLY A 220 14.54 7.67 -3.81
N GLU A 221 15.37 7.10 -2.97
CA GLU A 221 16.05 5.84 -3.18
C GLU A 221 15.44 4.76 -2.29
N ILE A 222 15.58 3.50 -2.67
CA ILE A 222 15.19 2.38 -1.83
C ILE A 222 16.26 2.18 -0.76
N HIS A 223 15.85 2.36 0.47
CA HIS A 223 16.67 2.09 1.65
C HIS A 223 16.20 0.85 2.39
N SER A 224 17.11 0.19 3.07
CA SER A 224 16.79 -0.91 3.97
C SER A 224 17.46 -0.79 5.32
N THR A 225 16.92 -1.46 6.32
CA THR A 225 17.53 -1.54 7.66
C THR A 225 18.83 -2.36 7.69
N GLN A 226 19.18 -3.04 6.59
CA GLN A 226 20.46 -3.75 6.42
C GLN A 226 21.48 -2.95 5.60
N GLY A 227 21.23 -1.67 5.35
CA GLY A 227 22.19 -0.76 4.72
C GLY A 227 22.12 -0.71 3.19
N LEU A 228 21.14 -1.34 2.55
CA LEU A 228 20.92 -1.15 1.11
C LEU A 228 20.48 0.29 0.83
N CYS A 229 21.04 0.88 -0.23
CA CYS A 229 20.67 2.18 -0.78
C CYS A 229 20.82 2.10 -2.29
N ILE A 230 19.70 2.06 -3.01
CA ILE A 230 19.68 1.87 -4.47
C ILE A 230 18.63 2.76 -5.13
N SER A 231 18.87 3.15 -6.37
CA SER A 231 17.88 3.87 -7.17
C SER A 231 16.67 2.98 -7.52
N PRO A 232 15.49 3.57 -7.75
CA PRO A 232 14.30 2.84 -8.23
C PRO A 232 14.57 1.97 -9.46
N ALA A 233 15.44 2.41 -10.37
CA ALA A 233 15.83 1.68 -11.57
C ALA A 233 16.56 0.36 -11.29
N MET A 234 17.20 0.24 -10.14
CA MET A 234 17.92 -0.96 -9.72
C MET A 234 17.05 -1.92 -8.92
N TYR A 235 15.93 -1.45 -8.35
CA TYR A 235 15.13 -2.24 -7.39
C TYR A 235 14.77 -3.62 -7.91
N ARG A 236 14.27 -3.71 -9.16
CA ARG A 236 13.86 -4.99 -9.75
C ARG A 236 14.98 -6.03 -9.82
N LYS A 237 16.23 -5.62 -9.96
CA LYS A 237 17.40 -6.51 -10.03
C LYS A 237 17.73 -7.17 -8.69
N HIS A 238 17.34 -6.55 -7.59
CA HIS A 238 17.51 -7.09 -6.24
C HIS A 238 16.35 -7.97 -5.79
N LEU A 239 15.25 -8.01 -6.56
CA LEU A 239 14.06 -8.79 -6.22
C LEU A 239 14.09 -10.17 -6.87
N GLU A 240 14.11 -11.19 -6.03
CA GLU A 240 13.88 -12.58 -6.43
C GLU A 240 12.37 -12.87 -6.43
N HIS A 241 11.86 -13.32 -7.57
CA HIS A 241 10.45 -13.69 -7.74
C HIS A 241 10.24 -15.14 -7.31
N ILE A 242 9.40 -15.37 -6.30
CA ILE A 242 9.13 -16.67 -5.70
C ILE A 242 7.70 -17.11 -6.04
N VAL A 243 7.57 -18.22 -6.78
CA VAL A 243 6.27 -18.79 -7.12
C VAL A 243 5.82 -19.74 -6.02
N LYS A 244 4.75 -19.42 -5.32
CA LYS A 244 4.09 -20.25 -4.33
C LYS A 244 3.12 -21.21 -5.05
N PRO A 245 3.29 -22.56 -5.00
CA PRO A 245 2.42 -23.49 -5.73
C PRO A 245 0.97 -23.48 -5.22
N TYR A 246 0.75 -23.17 -3.96
CA TYR A 246 -0.53 -23.12 -3.27
C TYR A 246 -1.26 -21.77 -3.39
N SER A 247 -0.60 -20.69 -3.83
CA SER A 247 -1.17 -19.33 -3.87
C SER A 247 -1.39 -18.83 -5.30
N GLN A 248 -2.39 -17.95 -5.48
CA GLN A 248 -2.61 -17.22 -6.74
C GLN A 248 -1.70 -15.99 -6.86
N ALA A 249 -1.02 -15.59 -5.79
CA ALA A 249 0.00 -14.55 -5.78
C ALA A 249 1.42 -15.14 -5.76
N SER A 250 2.40 -14.33 -6.19
CA SER A 250 3.82 -14.58 -5.96
C SER A 250 4.29 -13.91 -4.70
N ALA A 251 5.39 -14.41 -4.15
CA ALA A 251 6.17 -13.71 -3.13
C ALA A 251 7.47 -13.14 -3.74
N TYR A 252 8.13 -12.29 -2.98
CA TYR A 252 9.42 -11.72 -3.35
C TYR A 252 10.39 -11.75 -2.16
N ALA A 253 11.68 -11.94 -2.46
CA ALA A 253 12.77 -11.74 -1.52
C ALA A 253 13.70 -10.64 -2.06
N LEU A 254 14.33 -9.87 -1.18
CA LEU A 254 15.32 -8.86 -1.51
C LEU A 254 16.70 -9.45 -1.22
N ASP A 255 17.54 -9.59 -2.26
CA ASP A 255 18.86 -10.24 -2.15
C ASP A 255 18.80 -11.56 -1.35
N LYS A 256 17.81 -12.40 -1.65
CA LYS A 256 17.51 -13.70 -1.01
C LYS A 256 17.04 -13.60 0.45
N THR A 257 16.70 -12.41 0.94
CA THR A 257 16.23 -12.19 2.32
C THR A 257 14.76 -11.79 2.30
N ASP A 258 13.97 -12.41 3.18
CA ASP A 258 12.59 -11.98 3.41
C ASP A 258 12.57 -10.60 4.05
N TYR A 259 11.64 -9.76 3.63
CA TYR A 259 11.57 -8.37 4.08
C TYR A 259 10.12 -7.90 4.21
N MET A 260 9.97 -6.75 4.83
CA MET A 260 8.71 -6.05 4.98
C MET A 260 8.80 -4.64 4.40
N THR A 261 7.79 -4.25 3.65
CA THR A 261 7.54 -2.87 3.21
C THR A 261 6.19 -2.40 3.77
N GLY A 262 5.96 -1.09 3.85
CA GLY A 262 4.73 -0.50 4.37
C GLY A 262 4.98 0.58 5.42
N ALA A 263 3.93 1.00 6.14
CA ALA A 263 4.00 2.11 7.08
C ALA A 263 5.05 1.90 8.18
N LEU A 264 5.13 0.69 8.74
CA LEU A 264 6.15 0.35 9.74
C LEU A 264 7.57 0.49 9.19
N ALA A 265 7.81 0.04 7.96
CA ALA A 265 9.11 0.20 7.31
C ALA A 265 9.44 1.69 7.07
N ARG A 266 8.47 2.46 6.59
CA ARG A 266 8.63 3.91 6.36
C ARG A 266 8.96 4.65 7.64
N LEU A 267 8.25 4.40 8.75
CA LEU A 267 8.52 5.04 10.02
C LEU A 267 9.86 4.61 10.61
N ASN A 268 10.22 3.33 10.50
CA ASN A 268 11.53 2.84 10.96
C ASN A 268 12.71 3.54 10.27
N LEU A 269 12.58 3.83 8.98
CA LEU A 269 13.63 4.44 8.17
C LEU A 269 13.55 5.99 8.13
N ASN A 270 12.33 6.57 8.13
CA ASN A 270 12.12 7.96 7.75
C ASN A 270 11.45 8.86 8.82
N LYS A 271 11.19 8.39 10.04
CA LYS A 271 10.41 9.15 11.05
C LYS A 271 10.90 10.59 11.30
N LYS A 272 12.19 10.85 11.09
CA LYS A 272 12.79 12.20 11.28
C LYS A 272 12.44 13.18 10.15
N ARG A 273 11.83 12.70 9.07
CA ARG A 273 11.48 13.48 7.88
C ARG A 273 10.00 13.84 7.81
N LEU A 274 9.20 13.37 8.78
CA LEU A 274 7.78 13.75 8.91
C LEU A 274 7.63 15.27 9.01
N HIS A 275 6.45 15.77 8.66
CA HIS A 275 6.12 17.19 8.84
C HIS A 275 6.41 17.66 10.27
N LYS A 276 6.92 18.87 10.43
CA LYS A 276 7.37 19.44 11.73
C LYS A 276 6.29 19.40 12.81
N ASP A 277 5.03 19.69 12.44
CA ASP A 277 3.90 19.68 13.36
C ASP A 277 3.53 18.25 13.79
N THR A 278 3.60 17.28 12.84
CA THR A 278 3.47 15.85 13.16
C THR A 278 4.56 15.39 14.11
N GLN A 279 5.83 15.75 13.86
CA GLN A 279 6.95 15.39 14.75
C GLN A 279 6.77 15.96 16.17
N ARG A 280 6.26 17.20 16.29
CA ARG A 280 5.97 17.84 17.57
C ARG A 280 4.86 17.11 18.33
N ASP A 281 3.71 16.92 17.69
CA ASP A 281 2.48 16.48 18.35
C ASP A 281 2.41 14.96 18.51
N ALA A 282 3.04 14.19 17.60
CA ALA A 282 3.17 12.74 17.70
C ALA A 282 4.46 12.27 18.41
N LYS A 283 5.21 13.16 19.08
CA LYS A 283 6.53 12.87 19.66
C LYS A 283 6.54 11.63 20.56
N GLN A 284 5.54 11.46 21.42
CA GLN A 284 5.46 10.30 22.30
C GLN A 284 5.27 9.00 21.50
N TYR A 285 4.44 9.00 20.46
CA TYR A 285 4.17 7.85 19.61
C TYR A 285 5.37 7.48 18.74
N LEU A 286 6.15 8.47 18.31
CA LEU A 286 7.37 8.28 17.54
C LEU A 286 8.50 7.65 18.36
N SER A 287 8.42 7.66 19.69
CA SER A 287 9.45 7.08 20.55
C SER A 287 9.60 5.58 20.44
N VAL A 288 8.56 4.86 20.00
CA VAL A 288 8.61 3.39 19.82
C VAL A 288 9.37 2.94 18.57
N PHE A 289 9.56 3.83 17.59
CA PHE A 289 10.29 3.52 16.36
C PHE A 289 11.78 3.86 16.49
N PRO A 290 12.69 3.06 15.87
CA PRO A 290 12.39 1.89 15.06
C PRO A 290 11.87 0.71 15.89
N SER A 291 10.97 -0.09 15.30
CA SER A 291 10.30 -1.18 15.97
C SER A 291 10.28 -2.46 15.14
N ASN A 292 10.39 -3.61 15.82
CA ASN A 292 10.18 -4.93 15.25
C ASN A 292 8.82 -5.56 15.66
N ASN A 293 7.96 -4.79 16.33
CA ASN A 293 6.60 -5.23 16.63
C ASN A 293 5.69 -4.94 15.44
N ILE A 294 5.15 -6.00 14.79
CA ILE A 294 4.29 -5.83 13.61
C ILE A 294 3.05 -5.00 13.89
N PHE A 295 2.47 -5.07 15.11
CA PHE A 295 1.29 -4.28 15.47
C PHE A 295 1.55 -2.77 15.52
N HIS A 296 2.81 -2.34 15.60
CA HIS A 296 3.17 -0.94 15.41
C HIS A 296 2.99 -0.46 13.95
N ASN A 297 2.67 -1.33 12.98
CA ASN A 297 2.23 -0.91 11.66
C ASN A 297 0.94 -0.08 11.73
N ASN A 298 0.01 -0.46 12.61
CA ASN A 298 -1.23 0.30 12.84
C ASN A 298 -0.92 1.71 13.41
N LEU A 299 -0.04 1.79 14.39
CA LEU A 299 0.42 3.08 14.92
C LEU A 299 1.14 3.92 13.86
N ALA A 300 1.98 3.28 13.02
CA ALA A 300 2.65 3.96 11.93
C ALA A 300 1.65 4.57 10.93
N GLN A 301 0.62 3.82 10.56
CA GLN A 301 -0.45 4.31 9.69
C GLN A 301 -1.22 5.49 10.32
N ALA A 302 -1.51 5.45 11.62
CA ALA A 302 -2.15 6.55 12.32
C ALA A 302 -1.29 7.83 12.28
N ILE A 303 0.03 7.71 12.47
CA ILE A 303 0.96 8.83 12.36
C ILE A 303 1.04 9.35 10.91
N GLU A 304 0.99 8.47 9.91
CA GLU A 304 0.95 8.87 8.50
C GLU A 304 -0.34 9.62 8.12
N ILE A 305 -1.47 9.33 8.76
CA ILE A 305 -2.69 10.15 8.60
C ILE A 305 -2.43 11.58 9.10
N VAL A 306 -1.85 11.75 10.29
CA VAL A 306 -1.53 13.08 10.82
C VAL A 306 -0.55 13.82 9.91
N HIS A 307 0.50 13.15 9.45
CA HIS A 307 1.46 13.72 8.50
C HIS A 307 0.79 14.13 7.18
N GLY A 308 -0.05 13.27 6.62
CA GLY A 308 -0.77 13.57 5.37
C GLY A 308 -1.70 14.77 5.51
N ILE A 309 -2.35 14.95 6.67
CA ILE A 309 -3.17 16.13 6.98
C ILE A 309 -2.28 17.38 7.06
N ASP A 310 -1.22 17.36 7.86
CA ASP A 310 -0.33 18.50 8.08
C ASP A 310 0.31 18.96 6.76
N ARG A 311 0.86 18.03 6.00
CA ARG A 311 1.50 18.34 4.72
C ARG A 311 0.50 18.82 3.66
N SER A 312 -0.69 18.26 3.62
CA SER A 312 -1.74 18.72 2.69
C SER A 312 -2.17 20.14 3.01
N ILE A 313 -2.34 20.49 4.29
CA ILE A 313 -2.67 21.86 4.71
C ILE A 313 -1.56 22.83 4.29
N GLU A 314 -0.29 22.48 4.53
CA GLU A 314 0.85 23.29 4.13
C GLU A 314 0.88 23.55 2.61
N ILE A 315 0.69 22.52 1.78
CA ILE A 315 0.65 22.67 0.32
C ILE A 315 -0.52 23.58 -0.10
N LEU A 316 -1.72 23.35 0.46
CA LEU A 316 -2.92 24.12 0.12
C LEU A 316 -2.83 25.60 0.60
N ASP A 317 -2.03 25.89 1.64
CA ASP A 317 -1.82 27.25 2.13
C ASP A 317 -0.73 28.01 1.37
N THR A 318 0.28 27.31 0.85
CA THR A 318 1.46 27.93 0.26
C THR A 318 1.44 27.96 -1.27
N THR A 319 0.50 27.25 -1.91
CA THR A 319 0.46 27.10 -3.37
C THR A 319 -0.76 27.81 -3.97
N GLU A 320 -0.51 28.74 -4.90
CA GLU A 320 -1.54 29.29 -5.76
C GLU A 320 -1.69 28.43 -7.01
N PHE A 321 -2.75 27.63 -7.10
CA PHE A 321 -3.01 26.76 -8.24
C PHE A 321 -3.59 27.57 -9.41
N LYS A 322 -2.99 27.40 -10.60
CA LYS A 322 -3.40 28.10 -11.84
C LYS A 322 -3.60 27.09 -12.98
N PRO A 323 -4.49 27.37 -13.94
CA PRO A 323 -4.57 26.56 -15.14
C PRO A 323 -3.19 26.42 -15.81
N ASP A 324 -2.78 25.17 -16.06
CA ASP A 324 -1.48 24.86 -16.68
C ASP A 324 -1.63 24.41 -18.13
N THR A 325 -0.56 24.49 -18.89
CA THR A 325 -0.56 24.14 -20.30
C THR A 325 -0.39 22.63 -20.46
N LYS A 326 -1.32 22.01 -21.17
CA LYS A 326 -1.23 20.59 -21.50
C LYS A 326 0.01 20.32 -22.38
N PRO A 327 0.94 19.45 -21.95
CA PRO A 327 2.09 19.09 -22.76
C PRO A 327 1.67 18.32 -24.01
N GLN A 328 2.42 18.52 -25.10
CA GLN A 328 2.26 17.68 -26.29
C GLN A 328 3.01 16.36 -26.07
N ILE A 329 2.27 15.25 -25.97
CA ILE A 329 2.83 13.92 -25.76
C ILE A 329 2.88 13.17 -27.07
N THR A 330 4.09 12.82 -27.49
CA THR A 330 4.31 12.05 -28.73
C THR A 330 4.64 10.59 -28.36
N ALA A 331 3.97 9.66 -29.05
CA ALA A 331 4.28 8.25 -28.92
C ALA A 331 5.71 7.98 -29.37
N ALA A 332 6.44 7.19 -28.59
CA ALA A 332 7.80 6.78 -28.90
C ALA A 332 8.08 5.38 -28.33
N LYS A 333 9.04 4.69 -28.94
CA LYS A 333 9.60 3.48 -28.32
C LYS A 333 10.31 3.89 -27.04
N SER A 334 9.82 3.42 -25.91
CA SER A 334 10.34 3.78 -24.61
C SER A 334 10.25 2.64 -23.60
N GLU A 335 11.02 2.76 -22.55
CA GLU A 335 10.91 1.94 -21.35
C GLU A 335 11.10 2.82 -20.13
N GLY A 336 10.20 2.72 -19.18
CA GLY A 336 10.26 3.54 -17.97
C GLY A 336 9.79 2.79 -16.74
N ILE A 337 10.32 3.24 -15.60
CA ILE A 337 10.04 2.69 -14.28
C ILE A 337 9.30 3.73 -13.48
N GLY A 338 8.18 3.32 -12.85
CA GLY A 338 7.53 4.01 -11.75
C GLY A 338 7.75 3.24 -10.48
N LEU A 339 8.11 3.93 -9.41
CA LEU A 339 8.18 3.38 -8.08
C LEU A 339 7.70 4.43 -7.10
N LEU A 340 6.78 4.04 -6.23
CA LEU A 340 6.22 4.87 -5.18
C LEU A 340 5.83 4.04 -3.96
N GLU A 341 5.58 4.72 -2.84
CA GLU A 341 4.98 4.12 -1.65
C GLU A 341 3.44 4.14 -1.77
N ALA A 342 2.84 2.97 -2.00
CA ALA A 342 1.40 2.77 -1.79
C ALA A 342 1.11 2.63 -0.27
N PRO A 343 -0.16 2.63 0.18
CA PRO A 343 -0.47 2.47 1.62
C PRO A 343 0.27 1.29 2.26
N ARG A 344 0.37 0.17 1.56
CA ARG A 344 0.96 -1.09 2.02
C ARG A 344 2.44 -1.26 1.69
N GLY A 345 3.08 -0.25 1.05
CA GLY A 345 4.51 -0.22 0.75
C GLY A 345 4.87 -0.01 -0.71
N ASN A 346 6.07 -0.39 -1.09
CA ASN A 346 6.64 -0.17 -2.40
C ASN A 346 5.80 -0.77 -3.53
N LEU A 347 5.33 0.08 -4.43
CA LEU A 347 4.65 -0.31 -5.67
C LEU A 347 5.56 0.01 -6.86
N TYR A 348 5.85 -1.01 -7.67
CA TYR A 348 6.76 -0.91 -8.80
C TYR A 348 6.03 -1.22 -10.10
N TYR A 349 6.29 -0.41 -11.12
CA TYR A 349 5.88 -0.61 -12.51
C TYR A 349 7.08 -0.47 -13.44
N LEU A 350 7.24 -1.41 -14.37
CA LEU A 350 8.04 -1.26 -15.57
C LEU A 350 7.09 -1.35 -16.76
N LEU A 351 7.09 -0.33 -17.61
CA LEU A 351 6.27 -0.29 -18.83
C LEU A 351 7.17 0.01 -20.03
N SER A 352 7.03 -0.80 -21.08
CA SER A 352 7.72 -0.57 -22.37
C SER A 352 6.68 -0.33 -23.47
N THR A 353 6.95 0.64 -24.35
CA THR A 353 6.11 0.99 -25.51
C THR A 353 6.86 0.79 -26.83
N ASP A 354 6.13 0.53 -27.91
CA ASP A 354 6.65 0.65 -29.27
C ASP A 354 6.59 2.09 -29.81
N ALA A 355 7.03 2.29 -31.04
CA ALA A 355 7.03 3.61 -31.68
C ALA A 355 5.62 4.19 -31.93
N GLN A 356 4.58 3.36 -31.90
CA GLN A 356 3.18 3.74 -32.05
C GLN A 356 2.50 3.95 -30.70
N GLY A 357 3.21 3.73 -29.59
CA GLY A 357 2.71 3.89 -28.23
C GLY A 357 1.88 2.71 -27.72
N ALA A 358 1.97 1.54 -28.37
CA ALA A 358 1.36 0.33 -27.82
C ALA A 358 2.28 -0.30 -26.75
N ILE A 359 1.71 -0.76 -25.65
CA ILE A 359 2.46 -1.45 -24.59
C ILE A 359 2.98 -2.80 -25.11
N THR A 360 4.28 -2.97 -25.10
CA THR A 360 4.96 -4.22 -25.49
C THR A 360 5.28 -5.12 -24.30
N PHE A 361 5.56 -4.50 -23.14
CA PHE A 361 5.88 -5.22 -21.90
C PHE A 361 5.35 -4.46 -20.68
N ALA A 362 4.97 -5.21 -19.65
CA ALA A 362 4.60 -4.68 -18.33
C ALA A 362 5.05 -5.66 -17.23
N ASP A 363 5.73 -5.13 -16.20
CA ASP A 363 6.00 -5.81 -14.95
C ASP A 363 5.42 -4.96 -13.79
N ILE A 364 4.63 -5.57 -12.90
CA ILE A 364 3.95 -4.90 -11.81
C ILE A 364 4.24 -5.69 -10.53
N ILE A 365 4.86 -5.05 -9.55
CA ILE A 365 5.19 -5.68 -8.26
C ILE A 365 4.48 -4.91 -7.16
N THR A 366 3.59 -5.60 -6.46
CA THR A 366 2.74 -5.00 -5.43
C THR A 366 3.28 -5.25 -4.02
N PRO A 367 3.01 -4.35 -3.06
CA PRO A 367 3.55 -4.48 -1.70
C PRO A 367 3.08 -5.74 -0.98
N SER A 368 1.82 -6.16 -1.11
CA SER A 368 1.32 -7.36 -0.44
C SER A 368 1.99 -8.64 -0.93
N SER A 369 2.41 -8.70 -2.21
CA SER A 369 3.24 -9.78 -2.74
C SER A 369 4.64 -9.77 -2.11
N GLN A 370 5.21 -8.61 -1.87
CA GLN A 370 6.52 -8.44 -1.24
C GLN A 370 6.49 -8.87 0.23
N ASN A 371 5.38 -8.64 0.94
CA ASN A 371 5.21 -8.98 2.35
C ASN A 371 4.85 -10.45 2.61
N GLN A 372 4.50 -11.25 1.59
CA GLN A 372 3.92 -12.59 1.79
C GLN A 372 4.81 -13.54 2.59
N ASN A 373 6.10 -13.61 2.28
CA ASN A 373 7.03 -14.47 3.05
C ASN A 373 7.13 -14.02 4.51
N ASN A 374 7.17 -12.70 4.73
CA ASN A 374 7.26 -12.16 6.08
C ASN A 374 6.00 -12.45 6.89
N MET A 375 4.80 -12.37 6.27
CA MET A 375 3.53 -12.77 6.89
C MET A 375 3.53 -14.25 7.29
N GLU A 376 4.00 -15.16 6.44
CA GLU A 376 4.08 -16.59 6.75
C GLU A 376 5.07 -16.88 7.89
N ASN A 377 6.20 -16.16 7.94
CA ASN A 377 7.17 -16.28 9.03
C ASN A 377 6.57 -15.80 10.37
N ASP A 378 5.82 -14.72 10.37
CA ASP A 378 5.17 -14.19 11.56
C ASP A 378 4.00 -15.09 12.02
N LEU A 379 3.21 -15.63 11.07
CA LEU A 379 2.19 -16.64 11.37
C LEU A 379 2.81 -17.89 12.05
N ARG A 380 3.93 -18.36 11.54
CA ARG A 380 4.67 -19.48 12.15
C ARG A 380 5.03 -19.18 13.60
N GLN A 381 5.51 -17.97 13.88
CA GLN A 381 5.88 -17.57 15.22
C GLN A 381 4.65 -17.45 16.13
N VAL A 382 3.56 -16.82 15.68
CA VAL A 382 2.31 -16.71 16.44
C VAL A 382 1.78 -18.08 16.84
N VAL A 383 1.67 -18.99 15.88
CA VAL A 383 1.18 -20.35 16.19
C VAL A 383 2.12 -21.05 17.16
N SER A 384 3.45 -20.98 16.96
CA SER A 384 4.41 -21.62 17.84
C SER A 384 4.34 -21.11 19.29
N GLN A 385 4.01 -19.84 19.49
CA GLN A 385 3.87 -19.22 20.81
C GLN A 385 2.54 -19.54 21.52
N ASN A 386 1.54 -20.05 20.79
CA ASN A 386 0.19 -20.26 21.29
C ASN A 386 -0.27 -21.73 21.19
N LEU A 387 0.64 -22.69 21.00
CA LEU A 387 0.29 -24.12 20.82
C LEU A 387 -0.44 -24.75 22.03
N ASP A 388 -0.33 -24.14 23.19
CA ASP A 388 -1.02 -24.53 24.44
C ASP A 388 -2.42 -23.92 24.58
N GLN A 389 -2.79 -23.01 23.71
CA GLN A 389 -4.09 -22.35 23.72
C GLN A 389 -5.17 -23.13 22.96
N SER A 390 -6.44 -22.72 23.11
CA SER A 390 -7.53 -23.28 22.31
C SER A 390 -7.36 -22.95 20.81
N ARG A 391 -7.96 -23.77 19.97
CA ARG A 391 -7.91 -23.58 18.51
C ARG A 391 -8.48 -22.20 18.12
N GLU A 392 -9.61 -21.81 18.70
CA GLU A 392 -10.28 -20.53 18.43
C GLU A 392 -9.36 -19.34 18.80
N LYS A 393 -8.60 -19.49 19.90
CA LYS A 393 -7.64 -18.46 20.30
C LYS A 393 -6.49 -18.36 19.31
N ILE A 394 -5.96 -19.46 18.83
CA ILE A 394 -4.88 -19.48 17.81
C ILE A 394 -5.40 -18.85 16.50
N GLU A 395 -6.60 -19.22 16.05
CA GLU A 395 -7.22 -18.67 14.85
C GLU A 395 -7.39 -17.13 14.96
N PHE A 396 -7.89 -16.64 16.09
CA PHE A 396 -8.01 -15.19 16.35
C PHE A 396 -6.66 -14.46 16.33
N GLU A 397 -5.60 -15.05 16.94
CA GLU A 397 -4.26 -14.44 16.91
C GLU A 397 -3.67 -14.42 15.49
N MET A 398 -3.93 -15.43 14.66
CA MET A 398 -3.51 -15.44 13.26
C MET A 398 -4.25 -14.39 12.42
N GLU A 399 -5.57 -14.27 12.56
CA GLU A 399 -6.36 -13.25 11.85
C GLU A 399 -5.91 -11.84 12.21
N LYS A 400 -5.78 -11.56 13.50
CA LYS A 400 -5.31 -10.29 14.04
C LYS A 400 -3.91 -9.91 13.53
N LEU A 401 -3.00 -10.92 13.43
CA LEU A 401 -1.68 -10.71 12.84
C LEU A 401 -1.76 -10.30 11.38
N ILE A 402 -2.58 -10.99 10.58
CA ILE A 402 -2.74 -10.64 9.15
C ILE A 402 -3.32 -9.24 9.00
N LEU A 403 -4.29 -8.87 9.84
CA LEU A 403 -4.84 -7.51 9.85
C LEU A 403 -3.74 -6.47 10.12
N ALA A 404 -2.82 -6.72 11.04
CA ALA A 404 -1.73 -5.78 11.32
C ALA A 404 -0.82 -5.48 10.10
N TYR A 405 -0.76 -6.38 9.12
CA TYR A 405 -0.07 -6.14 7.84
C TYR A 405 -0.86 -5.27 6.86
N ASP A 406 -2.17 -5.10 7.08
CA ASP A 406 -3.07 -4.42 6.12
C ASP A 406 -2.93 -4.97 4.69
N PRO A 407 -3.10 -6.28 4.44
CA PRO A 407 -2.83 -6.81 3.12
C PRO A 407 -3.91 -6.44 2.09
N CYS A 408 -3.49 -6.27 0.83
CA CYS A 408 -4.38 -6.11 -0.32
C CYS A 408 -4.18 -7.29 -1.28
N PHE A 409 -4.97 -8.34 -1.11
CA PHE A 409 -4.79 -9.56 -1.88
C PHE A 409 -5.29 -9.47 -3.32
N SER A 410 -6.27 -8.62 -3.61
CA SER A 410 -6.64 -8.29 -4.99
C SER A 410 -5.48 -7.67 -5.78
N CYS A 411 -4.60 -6.89 -5.14
CA CYS A 411 -3.40 -6.37 -5.78
C CYS A 411 -2.37 -7.47 -6.05
N ALA A 412 -2.24 -8.44 -5.15
CA ALA A 412 -1.21 -9.48 -5.22
C ALA A 412 -1.47 -10.53 -6.32
N SER A 413 -2.71 -10.72 -6.76
CA SER A 413 -3.16 -11.84 -7.62
C SER A 413 -3.21 -11.52 -9.14
N HIS A 414 -2.45 -10.55 -9.63
CA HIS A 414 -2.59 -10.06 -11.02
C HIS A 414 -1.61 -10.66 -12.04
N PHE A 415 -0.69 -11.54 -11.66
CA PHE A 415 0.32 -12.08 -12.58
C PHE A 415 -0.08 -13.43 -13.19
N LEU A 416 0.54 -13.78 -14.35
CA LEU A 416 0.29 -15.02 -15.08
C LEU A 416 1.30 -16.10 -14.70
N LYS A 417 0.79 -17.24 -14.21
CA LYS A 417 1.56 -18.47 -13.97
C LYS A 417 1.41 -19.43 -15.15
N VAL A 418 2.41 -19.51 -16.01
CA VAL A 418 2.37 -20.41 -17.18
C VAL A 418 3.01 -21.75 -16.82
N LYS A 419 2.23 -22.85 -16.93
CA LYS A 419 2.76 -24.20 -16.92
C LYS A 419 2.89 -24.70 -18.35
N TRP A 420 4.11 -24.77 -18.86
CA TRP A 420 4.38 -25.42 -20.15
C TRP A 420 4.27 -26.93 -19.98
N ARG A 421 3.24 -27.55 -20.57
CA ARG A 421 3.27 -29.00 -20.82
C ARG A 421 4.01 -29.20 -22.13
N GLY A 422 5.18 -29.86 -22.09
CA GLY A 422 5.93 -30.19 -23.31
C GLY A 422 5.02 -30.87 -24.32
N GLN A 423 5.02 -30.39 -25.57
CA GLN A 423 4.43 -31.14 -26.67
C GLN A 423 5.19 -32.46 -26.79
N ARG A 424 4.48 -33.59 -26.71
CA ARG A 424 5.07 -34.86 -27.17
C ARG A 424 5.47 -34.67 -28.59
N PRO A 425 6.72 -35.04 -29.00
CA PRO A 425 7.07 -35.03 -30.41
C PRO A 425 6.05 -35.90 -31.17
N ALA A 426 5.54 -35.37 -32.26
CA ALA A 426 4.66 -36.12 -33.14
C ALA A 426 5.35 -37.43 -33.49
N SER A 427 4.73 -38.56 -33.21
CA SER A 427 5.21 -39.85 -33.64
C SER A 427 5.13 -39.86 -35.17
N THR A 428 6.28 -39.81 -35.81
CA THR A 428 6.41 -40.18 -37.24
C THR A 428 5.88 -41.61 -37.39
N ARG A 429 4.80 -41.73 -38.14
CA ARG A 429 4.42 -42.98 -38.80
C ARG A 429 4.91 -42.92 -40.22
#